data_03aa7cac8fe1668f5d2793f8bc279d33
#
_entry.id   03aa7cac8fe1668f5d2793f8bc279d33
#
_cell.length_a   1.000
_cell.length_b   1.000
_cell.length_c   1.000
_cell.angle_alpha   90.00
_cell.angle_beta   90.00
_cell.angle_gamma   90.00
#
_symmetry.space_group_name_H-M   'P 1'
#
loop_
_entity.id
_entity.type
_entity.pdbx_description
1 polymer ?
#
loop_
_entity_poly.entity_id
_entity_poly.type
_entity_poly.pdbx_seq_one_letter_code
_entity_poly.pdbx_strand_id
1 'polypeptide(L)'
;IPRLNSYNNEKFSVLKKNHRCYCVIPIKAADMTFENIKLIHSTINCLKKSKLIKKISISTDYERDSLIVEDSKVQIIKRPYDLSDRESSLEDVLKYTLEKIESSGDFCDSISVAEIIYPFRDSKVIEEMIKIILDESIDTVFASWKEVRATWFGEEDELKMIGGSSWTIPSQKRFGQTITSLIGYFTVTKPKNVRNKTVFEGNIKTHLLKNRNTTIVCRNNIEFNDLYDLL
;
A
#
# COMPACT_ATOMS: atom_id res chain seq x y z
N ILE A 1 16.88 15.73 -31.80
CA ILE A 1 15.96 15.18 -30.78
C ILE A 1 16.55 13.97 -29.97
N PRO A 2 17.76 13.41 -30.24
CA PRO A 2 18.35 12.36 -29.38
C PRO A 2 18.87 12.89 -28.02
N ARG A 3 19.17 14.17 -27.85
CA ARG A 3 19.79 14.71 -26.62
C ARG A 3 18.82 14.97 -25.47
N LEU A 4 17.53 15.13 -25.73
CA LEU A 4 16.50 15.30 -24.68
C LEU A 4 16.21 14.00 -23.90
N ASN A 5 16.32 12.86 -24.56
CA ASN A 5 16.07 11.56 -23.92
C ASN A 5 17.23 11.13 -22.99
N SER A 6 18.48 11.50 -23.31
CA SER A 6 19.61 11.18 -22.43
C SER A 6 19.62 12.05 -21.15
N TYR A 7 19.28 13.33 -21.27
CA TYR A 7 19.21 14.25 -20.14
C TYR A 7 18.08 13.88 -19.16
N ASN A 8 16.93 13.46 -19.69
CA ASN A 8 15.85 12.93 -18.87
C ASN A 8 16.22 11.61 -18.17
N ASN A 9 16.95 10.73 -18.84
CA ASN A 9 17.39 9.48 -18.25
C ASN A 9 18.44 9.66 -17.12
N GLU A 10 19.35 10.62 -17.27
CA GLU A 10 20.33 10.96 -16.24
C GLU A 10 19.67 11.64 -15.02
N LYS A 11 18.76 12.60 -15.24
CA LYS A 11 17.99 13.24 -14.18
C LYS A 11 17.10 12.22 -13.45
N PHE A 12 16.47 11.30 -14.18
CA PHE A 12 15.73 10.17 -13.59
C PHE A 12 16.63 9.22 -12.80
N SER A 13 17.86 8.99 -13.23
CA SER A 13 18.81 8.10 -12.54
C SER A 13 19.29 8.71 -11.23
N VAL A 14 19.54 10.03 -11.20
CA VAL A 14 19.96 10.77 -10.01
C VAL A 14 18.82 10.87 -8.99
N LEU A 15 17.60 11.19 -9.44
CA LEU A 15 16.39 11.20 -8.59
C LEU A 15 16.13 9.83 -7.98
N LYS A 16 16.28 8.75 -8.75
CA LYS A 16 16.15 7.37 -8.25
C LYS A 16 17.14 7.04 -7.13
N LYS A 17 18.36 7.53 -7.21
CA LYS A 17 19.42 7.16 -6.26
C LYS A 17 19.23 7.77 -4.88
N ASN A 18 18.59 8.92 -4.81
CA ASN A 18 18.44 9.70 -3.58
C ASN A 18 17.02 9.70 -3.02
N HIS A 19 16.03 9.18 -3.75
CA HIS A 19 14.63 9.17 -3.31
C HIS A 19 14.44 8.30 -2.06
N ARG A 20 13.85 8.90 -1.03
CA ARG A 20 13.57 8.25 0.26
C ARG A 20 12.09 7.94 0.37
N CYS A 21 11.71 6.72 0.00
CA CYS A 21 10.38 6.19 0.26
C CYS A 21 10.36 5.50 1.63
N TYR A 22 9.47 5.92 2.52
CA TYR A 22 9.24 5.29 3.81
C TYR A 22 7.90 4.54 3.76
N CYS A 23 7.87 3.33 4.28
CA CYS A 23 6.66 2.52 4.30
C CYS A 23 6.13 2.38 5.71
N VAL A 24 4.84 2.65 5.90
CA VAL A 24 4.12 2.46 7.15
C VAL A 24 3.34 1.15 7.08
N ILE A 25 3.50 0.32 8.10
CA ILE A 25 2.67 -0.86 8.34
C ILE A 25 1.81 -0.54 9.57
N PRO A 26 0.52 -0.19 9.38
CA PRO A 26 -0.37 0.04 10.50
C PRO A 26 -0.83 -1.31 11.08
N ILE A 27 -0.54 -1.56 12.35
CA ILE A 27 -0.96 -2.80 13.04
C ILE A 27 -1.55 -2.40 14.38
N LYS A 28 -2.79 -2.83 14.66
CA LYS A 28 -3.40 -2.67 16.00
C LYS A 28 -2.81 -3.68 16.96
N ALA A 29 -2.78 -3.36 18.26
CA ALA A 29 -2.33 -4.29 19.29
C ALA A 29 -3.09 -5.62 19.24
N ALA A 30 -4.39 -5.58 18.95
CA ALA A 30 -5.22 -6.77 18.77
C ALA A 30 -4.75 -7.69 17.63
N ASP A 31 -4.09 -7.13 16.61
CA ASP A 31 -3.58 -7.86 15.44
C ASP A 31 -2.10 -8.29 15.63
N MET A 32 -1.43 -7.81 16.68
CA MET A 32 -0.06 -8.17 17.05
C MET A 32 -0.05 -9.47 17.85
N THR A 33 -0.54 -10.54 17.25
CA THR A 33 -0.68 -11.87 17.88
C THR A 33 0.23 -12.88 17.18
N PHE A 34 0.48 -14.03 17.85
CA PHE A 34 1.16 -15.16 17.21
C PHE A 34 0.39 -15.69 16.00
N GLU A 35 -0.93 -15.50 15.95
CA GLU A 35 -1.77 -15.87 14.82
C GLU A 35 -1.53 -15.02 13.57
N ASN A 36 -0.95 -13.83 13.71
CA ASN A 36 -0.67 -12.91 12.60
C ASN A 36 0.83 -12.76 12.31
N ILE A 37 1.70 -13.40 13.08
CA ILE A 37 3.15 -13.21 12.99
C ILE A 37 3.72 -13.51 11.59
N LYS A 38 3.17 -14.52 10.90
CA LYS A 38 3.60 -14.86 9.55
C LYS A 38 3.21 -13.80 8.53
N LEU A 39 2.03 -13.19 8.68
CA LEU A 39 1.57 -12.09 7.84
C LEU A 39 2.47 -10.86 8.01
N ILE A 40 2.81 -10.55 9.26
CA ILE A 40 3.71 -9.45 9.61
C ILE A 40 5.08 -9.68 8.98
N HIS A 41 5.67 -10.85 9.20
CA HIS A 41 6.99 -11.19 8.65
C HIS A 41 6.99 -11.24 7.11
N SER A 42 5.95 -11.80 6.49
CA SER A 42 5.83 -11.83 5.03
C SER A 42 5.79 -10.42 4.46
N THR A 43 5.01 -9.52 5.07
CA THR A 43 4.91 -8.12 4.67
C THR A 43 6.27 -7.41 4.82
N ILE A 44 6.92 -7.51 5.98
CA ILE A 44 8.24 -6.91 6.21
C ILE A 44 9.26 -7.45 5.21
N ASN A 45 9.33 -8.77 5.01
CA ASN A 45 10.29 -9.38 4.11
C ASN A 45 10.07 -8.97 2.65
N CYS A 46 8.82 -8.82 2.22
CA CYS A 46 8.50 -8.29 0.89
C CYS A 46 9.00 -6.86 0.72
N LEU A 47 8.69 -5.98 1.67
CA LEU A 47 9.09 -4.57 1.65
C LEU A 47 10.63 -4.41 1.72
N LYS A 48 11.31 -5.25 2.49
CA LYS A 48 12.79 -5.24 2.61
C LYS A 48 13.48 -5.55 1.29
N LYS A 49 12.89 -6.38 0.42
CA LYS A 49 13.45 -6.71 -0.90
C LYS A 49 13.50 -5.50 -1.83
N SER A 50 12.66 -4.50 -1.63
CA SER A 50 12.70 -3.28 -2.43
C SER A 50 13.90 -2.40 -2.04
N LYS A 51 14.69 -2.02 -3.05
CA LYS A 51 15.82 -1.09 -2.88
C LYS A 51 15.36 0.36 -2.74
N LEU A 52 14.14 0.67 -3.15
CA LEU A 52 13.58 2.02 -3.12
C LEU A 52 12.96 2.36 -1.76
N ILE A 53 12.52 1.36 -0.97
CA ILE A 53 12.08 1.59 0.40
C ILE A 53 13.31 1.72 1.29
N LYS A 54 13.45 2.87 1.96
CA LYS A 54 14.59 3.18 2.85
C LYS A 54 14.32 2.84 4.31
N LYS A 55 13.06 3.01 4.76
CA LYS A 55 12.62 2.70 6.11
C LYS A 55 11.24 2.07 6.11
N ILE A 56 11.02 1.18 7.05
CA ILE A 56 9.73 0.54 7.32
C ILE A 56 9.36 0.91 8.75
N SER A 57 8.23 1.59 8.92
CA SER A 57 7.73 2.04 10.21
C SER A 57 6.49 1.24 10.58
N ILE A 58 6.59 0.40 11.60
CA ILE A 58 5.44 -0.31 12.15
C ILE A 58 4.76 0.65 13.12
N SER A 59 3.57 1.13 12.74
CA SER A 59 2.77 2.02 13.58
C SER A 59 1.78 1.19 14.39
N THR A 60 1.98 1.12 15.71
CA THR A 60 1.20 0.24 16.58
C THR A 60 1.00 0.84 17.97
N ASP A 61 -0.09 0.48 18.62
CA ASP A 61 -0.38 0.72 20.04
C ASP A 61 0.11 -0.44 20.94
N TYR A 62 0.75 -1.47 20.38
CA TYR A 62 1.27 -2.62 21.11
C TYR A 62 2.52 -2.25 21.91
N GLU A 63 2.57 -2.67 23.18
CA GLU A 63 3.65 -2.27 24.10
C GLU A 63 4.89 -3.14 24.03
N ARG A 64 4.78 -4.39 23.54
CA ARG A 64 5.87 -5.37 23.54
C ARG A 64 6.51 -5.49 22.17
N ASP A 65 7.82 -5.30 22.10
CA ASP A 65 8.59 -5.35 20.85
C ASP A 65 8.99 -6.78 20.43
N SER A 66 8.63 -7.80 21.21
CA SER A 66 9.12 -9.17 21.08
C SER A 66 8.65 -9.94 19.82
N LEU A 67 7.68 -9.43 19.09
CA LEU A 67 7.16 -10.08 17.88
C LEU A 67 7.76 -9.54 16.57
N ILE A 68 8.64 -8.54 16.66
CA ILE A 68 9.16 -7.84 15.48
C ILE A 68 10.63 -8.18 15.31
N VAL A 69 11.00 -8.46 14.06
CA VAL A 69 12.38 -8.76 13.70
C VAL A 69 13.24 -7.51 13.86
N GLU A 70 14.32 -7.60 14.64
CA GLU A 70 15.34 -6.57 14.71
C GLU A 70 16.03 -6.43 13.34
N ASP A 71 15.87 -5.26 12.74
CA ASP A 71 16.47 -4.94 11.46
C ASP A 71 16.68 -3.42 11.38
N SER A 72 17.83 -3.00 10.88
CA SER A 72 18.19 -1.57 10.79
C SER A 72 17.23 -0.76 9.89
N LYS A 73 16.51 -1.42 9.00
CA LYS A 73 15.52 -0.81 8.10
C LYS A 73 14.13 -0.69 8.73
N VAL A 74 13.89 -1.40 9.85
CA VAL A 74 12.59 -1.49 10.52
C VAL A 74 12.64 -0.69 11.82
N GLN A 75 11.62 0.13 12.05
CA GLN A 75 11.43 0.85 13.31
C GLN A 75 10.00 0.69 13.79
N ILE A 76 9.81 0.76 15.09
CA ILE A 76 8.49 0.76 15.72
C ILE A 76 8.16 2.19 16.11
N ILE A 77 6.97 2.64 15.74
CA ILE A 77 6.41 3.92 16.16
C ILE A 77 5.17 3.63 16.99
N LYS A 78 5.30 3.84 18.29
CA LYS A 78 4.17 3.71 19.21
C LYS A 78 3.20 4.85 18.99
N ARG A 79 1.93 4.50 18.78
CA ARG A 79 0.84 5.45 18.65
C ARG A 79 -0.09 5.41 19.86
N PRO A 80 -0.76 6.53 20.20
CA PRO A 80 -1.77 6.56 21.23
C PRO A 80 -2.91 5.58 20.95
N TYR A 81 -3.54 5.08 21.99
CA TYR A 81 -4.67 4.15 21.86
C TYR A 81 -5.84 4.76 21.06
N ASP A 82 -6.09 6.06 21.22
CA ASP A 82 -7.13 6.79 20.48
C ASP A 82 -6.96 6.70 18.95
N LEU A 83 -5.74 6.46 18.45
CA LEU A 83 -5.47 6.20 17.03
C LEU A 83 -5.58 4.71 16.66
N SER A 84 -6.08 3.88 17.56
CA SER A 84 -6.30 2.45 17.34
C SER A 84 -7.75 2.02 17.51
N ASP A 85 -8.64 2.95 17.85
CA ASP A 85 -10.06 2.69 17.93
C ASP A 85 -10.70 2.45 16.53
N ARG A 86 -12.01 2.22 16.50
CA ARG A 86 -12.73 1.94 15.27
C ARG A 86 -13.00 3.19 14.41
N GLU A 87 -12.93 4.36 15.02
CA GLU A 87 -13.23 5.64 14.38
C GLU A 87 -11.99 6.28 13.75
N SER A 88 -10.79 5.85 14.17
CA SER A 88 -9.54 6.37 13.63
C SER A 88 -9.33 5.98 12.18
N SER A 89 -9.19 6.98 11.33
CA SER A 89 -8.91 6.77 9.92
C SER A 89 -7.46 6.33 9.68
N LEU A 90 -7.22 5.63 8.59
CA LEU A 90 -5.86 5.31 8.14
C LEU A 90 -5.03 6.59 7.91
N GLU A 91 -5.67 7.67 7.46
CA GLU A 91 -5.01 8.96 7.25
C GLU A 91 -4.51 9.58 8.56
N ASP A 92 -5.27 9.43 9.66
CA ASP A 92 -4.82 9.88 10.99
C ASP A 92 -3.59 9.13 11.46
N VAL A 93 -3.58 7.81 11.26
CA VAL A 93 -2.43 6.96 11.59
C VAL A 93 -1.21 7.33 10.76
N LEU A 94 -1.39 7.55 9.45
CA LEU A 94 -0.30 7.95 8.56
C LEU A 94 0.25 9.32 8.94
N LYS A 95 -0.62 10.29 9.22
CA LYS A 95 -0.23 11.65 9.65
C LYS A 95 0.59 11.60 10.93
N TYR A 96 0.08 10.93 11.96
CA TYR A 96 0.80 10.78 13.23
C TYR A 96 2.17 10.12 13.03
N THR A 97 2.21 9.06 12.24
CA THR A 97 3.45 8.34 11.96
C THR A 97 4.47 9.22 11.24
N LEU A 98 4.02 10.00 10.24
CA LEU A 98 4.86 10.95 9.53
C LEU A 98 5.40 12.04 10.47
N GLU A 99 4.56 12.63 11.33
CA GLU A 99 4.95 13.65 12.31
C GLU A 99 6.01 13.10 13.30
N LYS A 100 5.90 11.84 13.71
CA LYS A 100 6.91 11.19 14.56
C LYS A 100 8.24 10.98 13.84
N ILE A 101 8.20 10.58 12.58
CA ILE A 101 9.40 10.45 11.74
C ILE A 101 10.09 11.83 11.60
N GLU A 102 9.34 12.85 11.26
CA GLU A 102 9.88 14.20 11.05
C GLU A 102 10.42 14.83 12.35
N SER A 103 9.75 14.59 13.48
CA SER A 103 10.22 15.06 14.80
C SER A 103 11.53 14.42 15.24
N SER A 104 11.90 13.26 14.69
CA SER A 104 13.21 12.64 14.91
C SER A 104 14.32 13.20 14.01
N GLY A 105 14.00 14.21 13.18
CA GLY A 105 14.93 14.81 12.23
C GLY A 105 15.08 14.04 10.91
N ASP A 106 14.19 13.06 10.67
CA ASP A 106 14.21 12.24 9.45
C ASP A 106 13.08 12.67 8.51
N PHE A 107 13.36 12.75 7.22
CA PHE A 107 12.41 13.23 6.22
C PHE A 107 12.34 12.27 5.04
N CYS A 108 11.15 12.04 4.51
CA CYS A 108 10.95 11.22 3.32
C CYS A 108 10.43 12.06 2.14
N ASP A 109 10.76 11.61 0.93
CA ASP A 109 10.28 12.23 -0.31
C ASP A 109 8.92 11.64 -0.73
N SER A 110 8.65 10.40 -0.32
CA SER A 110 7.32 9.77 -0.39
C SER A 110 7.08 8.88 0.81
N ILE A 111 5.82 8.73 1.19
CA ILE A 111 5.37 7.83 2.23
C ILE A 111 4.39 6.82 1.62
N SER A 112 4.48 5.58 2.06
CA SER A 112 3.60 4.52 1.58
C SER A 112 2.96 3.77 2.74
N VAL A 113 1.87 3.09 2.46
CA VAL A 113 1.20 2.18 3.39
C VAL A 113 1.10 0.79 2.81
N ALA A 114 1.29 -0.21 3.65
CA ALA A 114 1.09 -1.62 3.33
C ALA A 114 0.48 -2.35 4.52
N GLU A 115 -0.71 -2.91 4.37
CA GLU A 115 -1.39 -3.65 5.43
C GLU A 115 -0.95 -5.13 5.42
N ILE A 116 -0.93 -5.78 6.56
CA ILE A 116 -0.44 -7.17 6.69
C ILE A 116 -1.32 -8.20 5.97
N ILE A 117 -2.58 -7.87 5.71
CA ILE A 117 -3.57 -8.76 5.10
C ILE A 117 -3.29 -9.18 3.65
N TYR A 118 -2.28 -8.59 2.99
CA TYR A 118 -1.84 -8.97 1.65
C TYR A 118 -0.44 -9.62 1.69
N PRO A 119 -0.28 -10.84 2.19
CA PRO A 119 1.04 -11.45 2.42
C PRO A 119 1.77 -11.87 1.14
N PHE A 120 1.07 -12.03 0.03
CA PHE A 120 1.62 -12.50 -1.27
C PHE A 120 2.00 -11.35 -2.21
N ARG A 121 2.29 -10.15 -1.68
CA ARG A 121 2.75 -9.00 -2.48
C ARG A 121 4.00 -9.32 -3.27
N ASP A 122 4.10 -8.70 -4.44
CA ASP A 122 5.31 -8.72 -5.24
C ASP A 122 6.14 -7.43 -5.02
N SER A 123 7.36 -7.60 -4.56
CA SER A 123 8.29 -6.48 -4.33
C SER A 123 8.64 -5.72 -5.62
N LYS A 124 8.57 -6.36 -6.79
CA LYS A 124 8.79 -5.70 -8.08
C LYS A 124 7.65 -4.72 -8.39
N VAL A 125 6.41 -5.14 -8.10
CA VAL A 125 5.23 -4.27 -8.25
C VAL A 125 5.36 -3.04 -7.35
N ILE A 126 5.78 -3.22 -6.09
CA ILE A 126 6.05 -2.12 -5.16
C ILE A 126 7.07 -1.14 -5.75
N GLU A 127 8.16 -1.63 -6.32
CA GLU A 127 9.16 -0.78 -6.96
C GLU A 127 8.62 -0.06 -8.20
N GLU A 128 7.77 -0.70 -8.99
CA GLU A 128 7.11 -0.06 -10.14
C GLU A 128 6.22 1.10 -9.67
N MET A 129 5.45 0.90 -8.62
CA MET A 129 4.59 1.94 -8.05
C MET A 129 5.39 3.12 -7.49
N ILE A 130 6.50 2.85 -6.78
CA ILE A 130 7.40 3.91 -6.30
C ILE A 130 8.03 4.65 -7.49
N LYS A 131 8.36 3.98 -8.59
CA LYS A 131 8.88 4.66 -9.78
C LYS A 131 7.86 5.62 -10.42
N ILE A 132 6.57 5.32 -10.34
CA ILE A 132 5.52 6.20 -10.85
C ILE A 132 5.44 7.50 -10.03
N ILE A 133 5.58 7.44 -8.70
CA ILE A 133 5.54 8.63 -7.84
C ILE A 133 6.77 9.55 -8.01
N LEU A 134 7.84 9.07 -8.65
CA LEU A 134 9.00 9.91 -9.00
C LEU A 134 8.67 10.98 -10.06
N ASP A 135 7.56 10.83 -10.77
CA ASP A 135 7.00 11.89 -11.60
C ASP A 135 6.40 12.94 -10.67
N GLU A 136 7.00 14.13 -10.68
CA GLU A 136 6.60 15.23 -9.78
C GLU A 136 5.15 15.67 -9.98
N SER A 137 4.55 15.38 -11.15
CA SER A 137 3.15 15.68 -11.44
C SER A 137 2.18 14.73 -10.72
N ILE A 138 2.65 13.56 -10.25
CA ILE A 138 1.80 12.56 -9.59
C ILE A 138 1.83 12.77 -8.08
N ASP A 139 0.65 12.80 -7.47
CA ASP A 139 0.50 13.02 -6.03
C ASP A 139 0.32 11.72 -5.26
N THR A 140 -0.40 10.74 -5.83
CA THR A 140 -0.65 9.44 -5.21
C THR A 140 -0.71 8.32 -6.23
N VAL A 141 -0.18 7.15 -5.86
CA VAL A 141 -0.27 5.91 -6.63
C VAL A 141 -0.79 4.81 -5.72
N PHE A 142 -1.82 4.11 -6.15
CA PHE A 142 -2.36 2.95 -5.41
C PHE A 142 -2.45 1.70 -6.29
N ALA A 143 -2.37 0.52 -5.66
CA ALA A 143 -2.60 -0.75 -6.34
C ALA A 143 -4.08 -0.95 -6.64
N SER A 144 -4.38 -1.56 -7.76
CA SER A 144 -5.75 -1.81 -8.16
C SER A 144 -5.90 -3.10 -8.95
N TRP A 145 -7.12 -3.58 -9.01
CA TRP A 145 -7.53 -4.72 -9.80
C TRP A 145 -8.65 -4.32 -10.77
N LYS A 146 -8.55 -4.79 -12.02
CA LYS A 146 -9.62 -4.58 -13.00
C LYS A 146 -10.76 -5.55 -12.71
N GLU A 147 -11.90 -5.03 -12.30
CA GLU A 147 -13.11 -5.83 -12.11
C GLU A 147 -13.89 -5.92 -13.42
N VAL A 148 -14.14 -7.15 -13.87
CA VAL A 148 -14.91 -7.43 -15.09
C VAL A 148 -16.31 -7.96 -14.79
N ARG A 149 -16.60 -8.26 -13.53
CA ARG A 149 -17.93 -8.68 -13.07
C ARG A 149 -18.84 -7.46 -12.95
N ALA A 150 -20.14 -7.70 -13.10
CA ALA A 150 -21.11 -6.67 -12.81
C ALA A 150 -21.02 -6.26 -11.34
N THR A 151 -20.87 -4.96 -11.10
CA THR A 151 -20.79 -4.37 -9.76
C THR A 151 -22.01 -3.53 -9.51
N TRP A 152 -22.67 -3.76 -8.39
CA TRP A 152 -23.90 -3.09 -8.01
C TRP A 152 -23.67 -2.27 -6.75
N PHE A 153 -24.36 -1.16 -6.66
CA PHE A 153 -24.33 -0.26 -5.50
C PHE A 153 -25.79 0.05 -5.08
N GLY A 154 -26.01 0.09 -3.78
CA GLY A 154 -27.33 0.42 -3.18
C GLY A 154 -27.66 -0.53 -2.04
N GLU A 155 -28.83 -0.33 -1.46
CA GLU A 155 -29.44 -1.22 -0.47
C GLU A 155 -30.26 -2.32 -1.16
N GLU A 156 -30.68 -3.34 -0.41
CA GLU A 156 -31.28 -4.58 -0.94
C GLU A 156 -32.41 -4.35 -1.96
N ASP A 157 -33.20 -3.29 -1.79
CA ASP A 157 -34.37 -2.99 -2.65
C ASP A 157 -34.05 -1.97 -3.76
N GLU A 158 -32.90 -1.28 -3.73
CA GLU A 158 -32.54 -0.24 -4.69
C GLU A 158 -31.12 -0.40 -5.25
N LEU A 159 -30.87 -1.48 -5.95
CA LEU A 159 -29.58 -1.75 -6.55
C LEU A 159 -29.41 -1.08 -7.91
N LYS A 160 -28.31 -0.34 -8.09
CA LYS A 160 -27.87 0.26 -9.36
C LYS A 160 -26.57 -0.35 -9.83
N MET A 161 -26.52 -0.80 -11.07
CA MET A 161 -25.27 -1.27 -11.65
C MET A 161 -24.34 -0.09 -11.93
N ILE A 162 -23.15 -0.11 -11.32
CA ILE A 162 -22.14 0.94 -11.45
C ILE A 162 -20.96 0.51 -12.31
N GLY A 163 -20.79 -0.78 -12.54
CA GLY A 163 -19.67 -1.29 -13.31
C GLY A 163 -19.93 -2.67 -13.87
N GLY A 164 -19.08 -3.07 -14.80
CA GLY A 164 -19.24 -4.31 -15.52
C GLY A 164 -20.19 -4.14 -16.72
N SER A 165 -20.50 -5.24 -17.34
CA SER A 165 -21.43 -5.28 -18.48
C SER A 165 -22.59 -6.24 -18.21
N SER A 166 -23.71 -6.01 -18.90
CA SER A 166 -24.86 -6.90 -18.84
C SER A 166 -24.43 -8.36 -19.10
N TRP A 167 -25.03 -9.28 -18.36
CA TRP A 167 -24.82 -10.73 -18.55
C TRP A 167 -25.22 -11.21 -19.96
N THR A 168 -25.99 -10.42 -20.69
CA THR A 168 -26.33 -10.68 -22.10
C THR A 168 -25.17 -10.46 -23.07
N ILE A 169 -24.11 -9.78 -22.65
CA ILE A 169 -22.90 -9.56 -23.47
C ILE A 169 -21.91 -10.72 -23.25
N PRO A 170 -21.43 -11.38 -24.31
CA PRO A 170 -20.41 -12.42 -24.18
C PRO A 170 -19.21 -11.95 -23.38
N SER A 171 -18.65 -12.80 -22.51
CA SER A 171 -17.56 -12.45 -21.58
C SER A 171 -16.36 -11.82 -22.26
N GLN A 172 -16.03 -12.23 -23.49
CA GLN A 172 -14.93 -11.67 -24.30
C GLN A 172 -15.20 -10.22 -24.76
N LYS A 173 -16.49 -9.81 -24.80
CA LYS A 173 -16.90 -8.45 -25.20
C LYS A 173 -17.31 -7.58 -24.01
N ARG A 174 -17.19 -8.09 -22.78
CA ARG A 174 -17.48 -7.32 -21.60
C ARG A 174 -16.36 -6.33 -21.34
N PHE A 175 -16.63 -5.08 -21.62
CA PHE A 175 -15.73 -3.98 -21.30
C PHE A 175 -16.04 -3.50 -19.88
N GLY A 176 -15.63 -4.27 -18.88
CA GLY A 176 -15.63 -3.78 -17.52
C GLY A 176 -14.52 -2.74 -17.35
N GLN A 177 -14.88 -1.52 -16.96
CA GLN A 177 -13.93 -0.46 -16.66
C GLN A 177 -13.90 -0.13 -15.16
N THR A 178 -14.56 -0.95 -14.34
CA THR A 178 -14.51 -0.75 -12.90
C THR A 178 -13.13 -1.17 -12.40
N ILE A 179 -12.49 -0.27 -11.68
CA ILE A 179 -11.21 -0.51 -11.03
C ILE A 179 -11.46 -0.56 -9.54
N THR A 180 -11.18 -1.71 -8.94
CA THR A 180 -11.24 -1.87 -7.49
C THR A 180 -9.91 -1.46 -6.89
N SER A 181 -9.92 -0.50 -5.99
CA SER A 181 -8.72 -0.06 -5.27
C SER A 181 -8.31 -1.11 -4.23
N LEU A 182 -7.01 -1.41 -4.19
CA LEU A 182 -6.40 -2.29 -3.21
C LEU A 182 -5.44 -1.45 -2.34
N ILE A 183 -6.01 -0.51 -1.59
CA ILE A 183 -5.27 0.51 -0.83
C ILE A 183 -4.26 -0.14 0.10
N GLY A 184 -4.67 -1.13 0.86
CA GLY A 184 -3.83 -1.86 1.80
C GLY A 184 -2.80 -2.78 1.14
N TYR A 185 -2.93 -3.11 -0.16
CA TYR A 185 -1.89 -3.81 -0.87
C TYR A 185 -0.61 -2.97 -0.91
N PHE A 186 -0.67 -1.80 -1.47
CA PHE A 186 0.35 -0.76 -1.43
C PHE A 186 -0.22 0.54 -1.99
N THR A 187 -0.06 1.61 -1.23
CA THR A 187 -0.36 2.98 -1.67
C THR A 187 0.83 3.85 -1.33
N VAL A 188 1.29 4.65 -2.27
CA VAL A 188 2.38 5.59 -2.07
C VAL A 188 1.93 6.99 -2.44
N THR A 189 2.23 7.97 -1.59
CA THR A 189 1.80 9.36 -1.73
C THR A 189 2.89 10.33 -1.30
N LYS A 190 2.74 11.60 -1.67
CA LYS A 190 3.61 12.68 -1.19
C LYS A 190 3.29 13.02 0.28
N PRO A 191 4.31 13.34 1.10
CA PRO A 191 4.09 13.71 2.51
C PRO A 191 3.12 14.87 2.70
N LYS A 192 3.06 15.84 1.77
CA LYS A 192 2.10 16.96 1.81
C LYS A 192 0.65 16.49 1.91
N ASN A 193 0.30 15.42 1.16
CA ASN A 193 -1.07 14.90 1.14
C ASN A 193 -1.42 14.25 2.49
N VAL A 194 -0.47 13.55 3.09
CA VAL A 194 -0.67 12.96 4.43
C VAL A 194 -0.86 14.03 5.49
N ARG A 195 -0.05 15.11 5.46
CA ARG A 195 -0.21 16.23 6.40
C ARG A 195 -1.59 16.88 6.30
N ASN A 196 -2.12 16.99 5.11
CA ASN A 196 -3.42 17.61 4.83
C ASN A 196 -4.60 16.65 4.94
N LYS A 197 -4.36 15.34 5.17
CA LYS A 197 -5.39 14.28 5.11
C LYS A 197 -6.12 14.24 3.76
N THR A 198 -5.36 14.32 2.67
CA THR A 198 -5.86 14.36 1.29
C THR A 198 -5.14 13.34 0.42
N VAL A 199 -4.94 12.12 0.97
CA VAL A 199 -4.15 11.06 0.30
C VAL A 199 -4.70 10.74 -1.10
N PHE A 200 -6.01 10.83 -1.28
CA PHE A 200 -6.69 10.56 -2.55
C PHE A 200 -7.16 11.84 -3.28
N GLU A 201 -6.47 12.94 -3.07
CA GLU A 201 -6.68 14.18 -3.82
C GLU A 201 -5.52 14.48 -4.77
N GLY A 202 -5.76 15.36 -5.74
CA GLY A 202 -4.77 15.76 -6.72
C GLY A 202 -4.65 14.80 -7.90
N ASN A 203 -3.44 14.67 -8.43
CA ASN A 203 -3.19 13.82 -9.59
C ASN A 203 -2.87 12.39 -9.15
N ILE A 204 -3.87 11.53 -9.28
CA ILE A 204 -3.82 10.15 -8.81
C ILE A 204 -3.58 9.21 -9.99
N LYS A 205 -2.67 8.26 -9.81
CA LYS A 205 -2.49 7.12 -10.73
C LYS A 205 -2.76 5.81 -10.04
N THR A 206 -3.22 4.83 -10.79
CA THR A 206 -3.37 3.46 -10.32
C THR A 206 -2.40 2.54 -11.04
N HIS A 207 -1.90 1.53 -10.32
CA HIS A 207 -1.12 0.44 -10.86
C HIS A 207 -1.99 -0.82 -10.92
N LEU A 208 -2.32 -1.27 -12.13
CA LEU A 208 -3.12 -2.48 -12.33
C LEU A 208 -2.28 -3.74 -12.07
N LEU A 209 -2.68 -4.51 -11.08
CA LEU A 209 -2.06 -5.80 -10.79
C LEU A 209 -2.40 -6.82 -11.86
N LYS A 210 -1.40 -7.60 -12.27
CA LYS A 210 -1.52 -8.61 -13.34
C LYS A 210 -1.72 -10.02 -12.78
N ASN A 211 -1.17 -10.29 -11.59
CA ASN A 211 -1.24 -11.58 -10.94
C ASN A 211 -2.29 -11.56 -9.83
N ARG A 212 -3.37 -12.34 -9.99
CA ARG A 212 -4.46 -12.43 -9.03
C ARG A 212 -4.01 -13.02 -7.68
N ASN A 213 -3.05 -13.92 -7.68
CA ASN A 213 -2.57 -14.53 -6.44
C ASN A 213 -1.99 -13.49 -5.48
N THR A 214 -1.41 -12.41 -6.01
CA THR A 214 -0.87 -11.32 -5.17
C THR A 214 -1.94 -10.48 -4.50
N THR A 215 -3.20 -10.58 -4.94
CA THR A 215 -4.35 -9.83 -4.38
C THR A 215 -5.09 -10.59 -3.28
N ILE A 216 -4.64 -11.81 -2.98
CA ILE A 216 -5.28 -12.65 -1.95
C ILE A 216 -5.13 -11.98 -0.59
N VAL A 217 -6.24 -11.92 0.13
CA VAL A 217 -6.33 -11.40 1.49
C VAL A 217 -6.29 -12.56 2.45
N CYS A 218 -5.39 -12.50 3.43
CA CYS A 218 -5.31 -13.43 4.56
C CYS A 218 -5.52 -12.66 5.85
N ARG A 219 -6.40 -13.16 6.71
CA ARG A 219 -6.73 -12.51 7.98
C ARG A 219 -5.93 -13.05 9.16
N ASN A 220 -5.36 -14.24 9.01
CA ASN A 220 -4.57 -14.92 10.05
C ASN A 220 -3.58 -15.92 9.43
N ASN A 221 -2.74 -16.52 10.28
CA ASN A 221 -1.74 -17.50 9.82
C ASN A 221 -2.34 -18.80 9.28
N ILE A 222 -3.55 -19.18 9.70
CA ILE A 222 -4.22 -20.40 9.21
C ILE A 222 -4.54 -20.20 7.73
N GLU A 223 -5.26 -19.14 7.39
CA GLU A 223 -5.55 -18.79 6.00
C GLU A 223 -4.26 -18.63 5.17
N PHE A 224 -3.22 -18.05 5.76
CA PHE A 224 -1.93 -17.90 5.09
C PHE A 224 -1.28 -19.25 4.78
N ASN A 225 -1.24 -20.20 5.74
CA ASN A 225 -0.64 -21.50 5.53
C ASN A 225 -1.39 -22.29 4.47
N ASP A 226 -2.72 -22.36 4.59
CA ASP A 226 -3.57 -23.10 3.64
C ASP A 226 -3.38 -22.61 2.21
N LEU A 227 -3.18 -21.30 2.02
CA LEU A 227 -2.98 -20.71 0.70
C LEU A 227 -1.52 -20.77 0.24
N TYR A 228 -0.56 -20.70 1.15
CA TYR A 228 0.87 -20.75 0.83
C TYR A 228 1.27 -22.10 0.19
N ASP A 229 0.68 -23.18 0.66
CA ASP A 229 0.93 -24.54 0.14
C ASP A 229 0.24 -24.79 -1.22
N LEU A 230 -0.69 -23.92 -1.63
CA LEU A 230 -1.43 -24.00 -2.90
C LEU A 230 -0.87 -23.08 -4.01
N LEU A 231 0.01 -22.12 -3.69
CA LEU A 231 0.56 -21.10 -4.62
C LEU A 231 1.99 -21.41 -5.01
#